data_04009cd71b8cac99539a913179497914
#
_entry.id   04009cd71b8cac99539a913179497914
#
_cell.length_a   1.000
_cell.length_b   1.000
_cell.length_c   1.000
_cell.angle_alpha   90.00
_cell.angle_beta   90.00
_cell.angle_gamma   90.00
#
_symmetry.space_group_name_H-M   'P 1'
#
loop_
_entity.id
_entity.type
_entity.pdbx_description
1 polymer ?
#
loop_
_entity_poly.entity_id
_entity_poly.type
_entity_poly.pdbx_seq_one_letter_code
_entity_poly.pdbx_strand_id
1 'polypeptide(L)'
;MLFVIILTAQVHASEFKVGFAKMPITPNLIDEWEDINNDAQFDADIDKWTDINGNGRFDAVWMAGFQNKRAAQGIKDDLMSVAVVIDDGQTRIGIISADTIGLMRKFVLSVREDVPVEWGLDYIMVHATHNHEGPDTQGLWGPSFLRSGVNDAYMKRLKKDFIRTLKMAIDNLETAEMSLALIPTNPLTPIKDKRKPIVIDDDIRAILFNRPDGSIIGSLINFGIHVELAWDKNLDITSDVAGYLRRGISHGIYYDDKLI
;
A
#
# COMPACT_ATOMS: atom_id res chain seq x y z
N MET A 1 -29.30 -11.02 2.82
CA MET A 1 -28.67 -11.98 3.72
C MET A 1 -27.31 -12.33 3.13
N LEU A 2 -26.25 -11.80 3.70
CA LEU A 2 -24.89 -12.02 3.19
C LEU A 2 -24.44 -13.42 3.66
N PHE A 3 -24.21 -14.33 2.72
CA PHE A 3 -23.63 -15.65 3.07
C PHE A 3 -22.11 -15.50 3.12
N VAL A 4 -21.56 -15.51 4.33
CA VAL A 4 -20.12 -15.66 4.54
C VAL A 4 -19.81 -17.15 4.62
N ILE A 5 -19.11 -17.70 3.65
CA ILE A 5 -18.63 -19.09 3.70
C ILE A 5 -17.28 -19.05 4.44
N ILE A 6 -17.25 -19.50 5.67
CA ILE A 6 -16.01 -19.69 6.44
C ILE A 6 -15.60 -21.15 6.27
N LEU A 7 -14.53 -21.38 5.53
CA LEU A 7 -13.85 -22.68 5.46
C LEU A 7 -12.75 -22.69 6.53
N THR A 8 -13.00 -23.39 7.63
CA THR A 8 -11.96 -23.61 8.65
C THR A 8 -11.13 -24.84 8.26
N ALA A 9 -9.92 -24.61 7.75
CA ALA A 9 -8.89 -25.62 7.75
C ALA A 9 -8.06 -25.44 9.03
N GLN A 10 -8.29 -26.26 10.04
CA GLN A 10 -7.44 -26.27 11.22
C GLN A 10 -6.13 -26.95 10.90
N VAL A 11 -5.09 -26.19 10.68
CA VAL A 11 -3.71 -26.68 10.68
C VAL A 11 -3.24 -26.65 12.14
N HIS A 12 -3.39 -27.76 12.84
CA HIS A 12 -2.80 -27.96 14.16
C HIS A 12 -1.31 -28.31 13.98
N ALA A 13 -0.49 -27.33 13.69
CA ALA A 13 0.95 -27.45 13.88
C ALA A 13 1.31 -26.59 15.08
N SER A 14 1.89 -27.19 16.12
CA SER A 14 2.43 -26.48 17.30
C SER A 14 3.55 -25.48 16.94
N GLU A 15 3.88 -25.37 15.67
CA GLU A 15 4.96 -24.56 15.12
C GLU A 15 4.48 -23.44 14.17
N PHE A 16 3.16 -23.37 13.83
CA PHE A 16 2.67 -22.31 12.95
C PHE A 16 2.66 -20.96 13.66
N LYS A 17 3.38 -20.01 13.09
CA LYS A 17 3.55 -18.66 13.61
C LYS A 17 3.28 -17.62 12.54
N VAL A 18 2.79 -16.46 12.96
CA VAL A 18 2.65 -15.29 12.11
C VAL A 18 3.09 -14.05 12.87
N GLY A 19 3.71 -13.10 12.15
CA GLY A 19 4.05 -11.81 12.70
C GLY A 19 3.70 -10.69 11.74
N PHE A 20 3.10 -9.63 12.25
CA PHE A 20 2.73 -8.44 11.49
C PHE A 20 3.50 -7.22 11.97
N ALA A 21 3.82 -6.33 11.03
CA ALA A 21 4.31 -4.99 11.33
C ALA A 21 3.87 -4.01 10.26
N LYS A 22 3.85 -2.73 10.62
CA LYS A 22 3.60 -1.62 9.69
C LYS A 22 4.42 -0.40 10.08
N MET A 23 4.80 0.40 9.08
CA MET A 23 5.43 1.69 9.29
C MET A 23 5.09 2.66 8.17
N PRO A 24 5.08 3.98 8.44
CA PRO A 24 4.85 4.98 7.41
C PRO A 24 6.02 5.04 6.43
N ILE A 25 5.67 5.22 5.14
CA ILE A 25 6.60 5.42 4.04
C ILE A 25 6.31 6.72 3.28
N THR A 26 5.50 7.59 3.84
CA THR A 26 5.11 8.89 3.27
C THR A 26 6.35 9.72 2.94
N PRO A 27 6.49 10.27 1.72
CA PRO A 27 7.59 11.18 1.39
C PRO A 27 7.44 12.51 2.13
N ASN A 28 8.54 13.20 2.36
CA ASN A 28 8.50 14.59 2.81
C ASN A 28 8.22 15.49 1.61
N LEU A 29 7.30 16.43 1.76
CA LEU A 29 7.16 17.56 0.85
C LEU A 29 8.27 18.56 1.18
N ILE A 30 8.92 19.10 0.13
CA ILE A 30 10.03 20.06 0.30
C ILE A 30 9.52 21.46 0.00
N ASP A 31 9.04 21.68 -1.22
CA ASP A 31 8.54 22.98 -1.66
C ASP A 31 7.01 23.01 -1.67
N GLU A 32 6.46 24.19 -1.52
CA GLU A 32 5.02 24.46 -1.55
C GLU A 32 4.64 25.11 -2.87
N TRP A 33 3.42 24.83 -3.35
CA TRP A 33 2.88 25.47 -4.53
C TRP A 33 1.36 25.61 -4.45
N GLU A 34 0.81 26.51 -5.29
CA GLU A 34 -0.63 26.79 -5.41
C GLU A 34 -1.07 26.61 -6.86
N ASP A 35 -2.01 25.70 -7.10
CA ASP A 35 -2.62 25.44 -8.42
C ASP A 35 -3.60 26.59 -8.75
N ILE A 36 -3.13 27.58 -9.51
CA ILE A 36 -3.88 28.82 -9.77
C ILE A 36 -5.01 28.61 -10.79
N ASN A 37 -4.78 27.73 -11.75
CA ASN A 37 -5.77 27.47 -12.83
C ASN A 37 -6.65 26.26 -12.56
N ASN A 38 -6.46 25.54 -11.45
CA ASN A 38 -7.20 24.34 -11.04
C ASN A 38 -7.14 23.20 -12.06
N ASP A 39 -5.99 23.02 -12.71
CA ASP A 39 -5.80 21.93 -13.67
C ASP A 39 -5.12 20.69 -13.07
N ALA A 40 -4.67 20.79 -11.80
CA ALA A 40 -3.92 19.78 -11.07
C ALA A 40 -2.58 19.42 -11.73
N GLN A 41 -1.94 20.40 -12.36
CA GLN A 41 -0.65 20.26 -12.99
C GLN A 41 0.23 21.46 -12.67
N PHE A 42 1.40 21.24 -12.14
CA PHE A 42 2.34 22.31 -11.84
C PHE A 42 2.94 22.93 -13.11
N ASP A 43 2.81 24.24 -13.25
CA ASP A 43 3.46 25.03 -14.29
C ASP A 43 4.08 26.31 -13.68
N ALA A 44 5.39 26.41 -13.69
CA ALA A 44 6.13 27.51 -13.05
C ALA A 44 5.83 28.90 -13.66
N ASP A 45 5.26 28.97 -14.87
CA ASP A 45 4.86 30.22 -15.52
C ASP A 45 3.45 30.67 -15.11
N ILE A 46 2.65 29.77 -14.49
CA ILE A 46 1.24 30.01 -14.10
C ILE A 46 1.09 29.97 -12.59
N ASP A 47 1.65 28.93 -11.97
CA ASP A 47 1.45 28.62 -10.57
C ASP A 47 2.44 29.36 -9.66
N LYS A 48 2.00 29.65 -8.44
CA LYS A 48 2.88 30.17 -7.43
C LYS A 48 3.58 29.03 -6.69
N TRP A 49 4.85 29.21 -6.42
CA TRP A 49 5.59 28.24 -5.61
C TRP A 49 6.65 28.93 -4.74
N THR A 50 7.03 28.25 -3.67
CA THR A 50 8.03 28.72 -2.71
C THR A 50 9.17 27.72 -2.65
N ASP A 51 10.38 28.19 -2.94
CA ASP A 51 11.63 27.44 -2.79
C ASP A 51 12.04 27.50 -1.30
N ILE A 52 11.63 26.47 -0.54
CA ILE A 52 11.83 26.42 0.92
C ILE A 52 13.29 26.14 1.26
N ASN A 53 13.98 25.33 0.45
CA ASN A 53 15.37 24.96 0.69
C ASN A 53 16.40 25.90 0.03
N GLY A 54 15.96 26.88 -0.78
CA GLY A 54 16.80 27.93 -1.36
C GLY A 54 17.73 27.46 -2.49
N ASN A 55 17.38 26.37 -3.18
CA ASN A 55 18.23 25.80 -4.21
C ASN A 55 17.95 26.30 -5.66
N GLY A 56 16.95 27.18 -5.81
CA GLY A 56 16.60 27.83 -7.07
C GLY A 56 15.78 26.98 -8.04
N ARG A 57 15.18 25.87 -7.58
CA ARG A 57 14.35 25.00 -8.39
C ARG A 57 13.18 24.44 -7.55
N PHE A 58 12.12 24.02 -8.20
CA PHE A 58 10.98 23.39 -7.55
C PHE A 58 11.25 21.90 -7.27
N ASP A 59 11.32 21.53 -5.99
CA ASP A 59 11.55 20.17 -5.51
C ASP A 59 10.22 19.47 -5.19
N ALA A 60 9.55 19.00 -6.22
CA ALA A 60 8.25 18.34 -6.10
C ALA A 60 8.34 16.88 -5.67
N VAL A 61 7.29 16.42 -4.99
CA VAL A 61 6.89 15.01 -5.00
C VAL A 61 5.89 14.83 -6.14
N TRP A 62 6.35 14.23 -7.24
CA TRP A 62 5.50 13.94 -8.39
C TRP A 62 4.62 12.74 -8.12
N MET A 63 3.29 12.92 -8.18
CA MET A 63 2.31 11.89 -7.91
C MET A 63 2.06 11.01 -9.13
N ALA A 64 1.98 9.71 -8.90
CA ALA A 64 1.77 8.70 -9.94
C ALA A 64 0.29 8.52 -10.31
N GLY A 65 0.04 7.81 -11.39
CA GLY A 65 -1.24 7.19 -11.72
C GLY A 65 -2.12 7.90 -12.73
N PHE A 66 -1.97 9.20 -12.91
CA PHE A 66 -2.78 9.99 -13.83
C PHE A 66 -1.91 10.81 -14.80
N GLN A 67 -2.07 12.14 -14.84
CA GLN A 67 -1.30 13.02 -15.72
C GLN A 67 0.12 13.29 -15.19
N ASN A 68 1.02 13.70 -16.10
CA ASN A 68 2.28 14.31 -15.71
C ASN A 68 2.07 15.68 -15.07
N LYS A 69 3.10 16.24 -14.46
CA LYS A 69 3.09 17.52 -13.73
C LYS A 69 2.22 17.54 -12.48
N ARG A 70 1.64 16.42 -12.05
CA ARG A 70 0.84 16.34 -10.82
C ARG A 70 1.78 16.31 -9.61
N ALA A 71 2.09 17.49 -9.06
CA ALA A 71 2.91 17.64 -7.87
C ALA A 71 2.03 17.61 -6.61
N ALA A 72 2.48 16.96 -5.54
CA ALA A 72 1.75 16.94 -4.28
C ALA A 72 1.77 18.33 -3.61
N GLN A 73 0.62 18.75 -3.06
CA GLN A 73 0.46 19.97 -2.27
C GLN A 73 0.37 19.68 -0.76
N GLY A 74 -0.13 18.50 -0.39
CA GLY A 74 -0.37 18.14 0.98
C GLY A 74 -0.26 16.64 1.25
N ILE A 75 -0.46 16.29 2.51
CA ILE A 75 -0.54 14.90 2.98
C ILE A 75 -1.83 14.77 3.79
N LYS A 76 -2.77 13.97 3.28
CA LYS A 76 -4.04 13.68 3.95
C LYS A 76 -3.91 12.58 4.98
N ASP A 77 -3.21 11.50 4.65
CA ASP A 77 -2.87 10.41 5.54
C ASP A 77 -1.61 9.68 5.07
N ASP A 78 -1.02 8.89 5.99
CA ASP A 78 0.23 8.20 5.73
C ASP A 78 0.09 7.07 4.71
N LEU A 79 1.03 7.01 3.78
CA LEU A 79 1.33 5.81 3.01
C LEU A 79 2.04 4.80 3.91
N MET A 80 1.68 3.53 3.80
CA MET A 80 2.21 2.49 4.68
C MET A 80 2.98 1.42 3.90
N SER A 81 4.04 0.93 4.54
CA SER A 81 4.58 -0.40 4.32
C SER A 81 4.01 -1.31 5.40
N VAL A 82 3.38 -2.41 4.98
CA VAL A 82 2.86 -3.45 5.89
C VAL A 82 3.57 -4.75 5.55
N ALA A 83 4.12 -5.42 6.56
CA ALA A 83 4.74 -6.72 6.38
C ALA A 83 4.00 -7.78 7.20
N VAL A 84 3.92 -8.97 6.63
CA VAL A 84 3.55 -10.20 7.34
C VAL A 84 4.61 -11.25 7.09
N VAL A 85 4.99 -11.96 8.15
CA VAL A 85 5.85 -13.14 8.08
C VAL A 85 5.05 -14.34 8.55
N ILE A 86 5.05 -15.39 7.74
CA ILE A 86 4.37 -16.65 8.01
C ILE A 86 5.42 -17.75 8.09
N ASP A 87 5.37 -18.55 9.14
CA ASP A 87 6.33 -19.61 9.44
C ASP A 87 5.57 -20.87 9.87
N ASP A 88 5.71 -21.98 9.14
CA ASP A 88 5.08 -23.26 9.46
C ASP A 88 6.05 -24.26 10.13
N GLY A 89 7.24 -23.78 10.55
CA GLY A 89 8.30 -24.56 11.13
C GLY A 89 9.22 -25.24 10.10
N GLN A 90 8.87 -25.22 8.80
CA GLN A 90 9.68 -25.73 7.70
C GLN A 90 10.00 -24.65 6.69
N THR A 91 9.03 -23.80 6.41
CA THR A 91 9.11 -22.71 5.42
C THR A 91 8.72 -21.39 6.07
N ARG A 92 9.53 -20.37 5.86
CA ARG A 92 9.27 -19.00 6.32
C ARG A 92 9.19 -18.05 5.13
N ILE A 93 8.05 -17.40 4.97
CA ILE A 93 7.84 -16.43 3.90
C ILE A 93 7.55 -15.05 4.47
N GLY A 94 8.09 -14.03 3.83
CA GLY A 94 7.80 -12.62 4.12
C GLY A 94 7.02 -11.98 2.97
N ILE A 95 5.97 -11.23 3.29
CA ILE A 95 5.18 -10.47 2.32
C ILE A 95 5.19 -9.01 2.75
N ILE A 96 5.62 -8.11 1.86
CA ILE A 96 5.57 -6.66 2.05
C ILE A 96 4.53 -6.09 1.09
N SER A 97 3.55 -5.39 1.64
CA SER A 97 2.55 -4.60 0.89
C SER A 97 2.80 -3.13 1.10
N ALA A 98 2.94 -2.36 0.01
CA ALA A 98 3.28 -0.94 0.08
C ALA A 98 2.26 -0.08 -0.66
N ASP A 99 1.89 1.07 -0.08
CA ASP A 99 0.99 2.05 -0.69
C ASP A 99 1.74 2.86 -1.76
N THR A 100 2.05 2.21 -2.87
CA THR A 100 2.70 2.77 -4.05
C THR A 100 1.97 2.34 -5.30
N ILE A 101 2.16 3.07 -6.40
CA ILE A 101 1.57 2.73 -7.70
C ILE A 101 2.10 1.39 -8.24
N GLY A 102 3.35 1.11 -8.01
CA GLY A 102 4.03 -0.08 -8.49
C GLY A 102 5.52 -0.03 -8.19
N LEU A 103 6.18 -1.16 -8.32
CA LEU A 103 7.61 -1.29 -8.04
C LEU A 103 8.30 -2.01 -9.19
N MET A 104 9.34 -1.40 -9.73
CA MET A 104 10.12 -2.00 -10.81
C MET A 104 10.85 -3.26 -10.30
N ARG A 105 10.92 -4.29 -11.14
CA ARG A 105 11.59 -5.57 -10.82
C ARG A 105 12.99 -5.38 -10.21
N LYS A 106 13.79 -4.45 -10.76
CA LYS A 106 15.14 -4.17 -10.26
C LYS A 106 15.12 -3.70 -8.79
N PHE A 107 14.15 -2.86 -8.42
CA PHE A 107 13.99 -2.41 -7.05
C PHE A 107 13.60 -3.57 -6.12
N VAL A 108 12.61 -4.39 -6.52
CA VAL A 108 12.18 -5.57 -5.74
C VAL A 108 13.33 -6.54 -5.50
N LEU A 109 14.14 -6.81 -6.54
CA LEU A 109 15.32 -7.66 -6.40
C LEU A 109 16.34 -7.05 -5.42
N SER A 110 16.58 -5.74 -5.49
CA SER A 110 17.51 -5.08 -4.57
C SER A 110 17.04 -5.11 -3.11
N VAL A 111 15.71 -5.11 -2.85
CA VAL A 111 15.17 -5.33 -1.51
C VAL A 111 15.51 -6.74 -1.02
N ARG A 112 15.26 -7.75 -1.86
CA ARG A 112 15.53 -9.17 -1.52
C ARG A 112 17.01 -9.43 -1.26
N GLU A 113 17.89 -8.82 -2.05
CA GLU A 113 19.35 -8.95 -1.93
C GLU A 113 19.90 -8.35 -0.63
N ASP A 114 19.28 -7.28 -0.12
CA ASP A 114 19.71 -6.59 1.10
C ASP A 114 19.10 -7.21 2.38
N VAL A 115 18.16 -8.16 2.26
CA VAL A 115 17.61 -8.87 3.43
C VAL A 115 18.64 -9.89 3.93
N PRO A 116 19.05 -9.84 5.21
CA PRO A 116 20.03 -10.76 5.76
C PRO A 116 19.56 -12.22 5.69
N VAL A 117 20.43 -13.11 5.19
CA VAL A 117 20.12 -14.54 5.05
C VAL A 117 19.85 -15.23 6.38
N GLU A 118 20.46 -14.74 7.46
CA GLU A 118 20.27 -15.22 8.83
C GLU A 118 18.85 -15.01 9.37
N TRP A 119 18.01 -14.21 8.70
CA TRP A 119 16.59 -14.09 9.06
C TRP A 119 15.78 -15.32 8.66
N GLY A 120 16.37 -16.22 7.88
CA GLY A 120 15.78 -17.51 7.54
C GLY A 120 14.52 -17.44 6.73
N LEU A 121 14.38 -16.44 5.84
CA LEU A 121 13.27 -16.32 4.93
C LEU A 121 13.56 -17.11 3.64
N ASP A 122 12.73 -18.10 3.32
CA ASP A 122 12.82 -18.88 2.08
C ASP A 122 12.35 -18.07 0.87
N TYR A 123 11.40 -17.18 1.09
CA TYR A 123 10.89 -16.29 0.05
C TYR A 123 10.42 -14.95 0.59
N ILE A 124 10.62 -13.91 -0.22
CA ILE A 124 10.14 -12.55 0.07
C ILE A 124 9.33 -12.06 -1.12
N MET A 125 8.05 -11.77 -0.89
CA MET A 125 7.18 -11.08 -1.84
C MET A 125 7.11 -9.60 -1.49
N VAL A 126 7.30 -8.74 -2.49
CA VAL A 126 7.12 -7.30 -2.37
C VAL A 126 6.11 -6.88 -3.43
N HIS A 127 5.00 -6.30 -3.03
CA HIS A 127 3.97 -5.82 -3.94
C HIS A 127 3.49 -4.42 -3.58
N ALA A 128 2.85 -3.76 -4.54
CA ALA A 128 2.21 -2.47 -4.40
C ALA A 128 0.69 -2.63 -4.30
N THR A 129 0.02 -1.77 -3.53
CA THR A 129 -1.45 -1.69 -3.51
C THR A 129 -2.03 -1.08 -4.78
N HIS A 130 -1.18 -0.59 -5.67
CA HIS A 130 -1.51 0.17 -6.88
C HIS A 130 -2.15 1.53 -6.56
N ASN A 131 -1.69 2.16 -5.51
CA ASN A 131 -2.18 3.45 -5.06
C ASN A 131 -1.77 4.59 -6.02
N HIS A 132 -2.76 5.32 -6.54
CA HIS A 132 -2.56 6.44 -7.46
C HIS A 132 -2.31 7.79 -6.75
N GLU A 133 -2.33 7.81 -5.42
CA GLU A 133 -2.21 9.02 -4.61
C GLU A 133 -0.89 9.08 -3.83
N GLY A 134 0.14 8.45 -4.39
CA GLY A 134 1.50 8.42 -3.85
C GLY A 134 2.54 8.87 -4.87
N PRO A 135 3.84 8.91 -4.46
CA PRO A 135 4.92 9.35 -5.34
C PRO A 135 5.18 8.41 -6.51
N ASP A 136 5.72 8.95 -7.59
CA ASP A 136 6.22 8.15 -8.71
C ASP A 136 7.37 7.25 -8.24
N THR A 137 7.16 5.95 -8.33
CA THR A 137 8.16 4.90 -8.01
C THR A 137 8.60 4.10 -9.24
N GLN A 138 8.06 4.45 -10.42
CA GLN A 138 8.31 3.73 -11.67
C GLN A 138 9.00 4.57 -12.76
N GLY A 139 9.00 5.90 -12.60
CA GLY A 139 9.61 6.83 -13.55
C GLY A 139 8.71 7.21 -14.72
N LEU A 140 7.40 7.03 -14.59
CA LEU A 140 6.41 7.29 -15.63
C LEU A 140 5.70 8.63 -15.45
N TRP A 141 5.69 9.18 -14.25
CA TRP A 141 5.03 10.44 -13.91
C TRP A 141 6.03 11.43 -13.35
N GLY A 142 6.13 12.59 -13.97
CA GLY A 142 7.13 13.58 -13.59
C GLY A 142 6.79 14.96 -14.16
N PRO A 143 7.77 15.88 -14.20
CA PRO A 143 7.54 17.24 -14.71
C PRO A 143 7.23 17.27 -16.21
N SER A 144 7.44 16.16 -16.93
CA SER A 144 7.03 15.99 -18.32
C SER A 144 7.11 14.52 -18.71
N PHE A 145 6.53 14.17 -19.86
CA PHE A 145 6.59 12.81 -20.42
C PHE A 145 8.03 12.25 -20.59
N LEU A 146 9.02 13.13 -20.75
CA LEU A 146 10.44 12.73 -20.97
C LEU A 146 11.29 12.79 -19.69
N ARG A 147 10.71 13.19 -18.56
CA ARG A 147 11.45 13.37 -17.30
C ARG A 147 10.75 12.60 -16.17
N SER A 148 11.48 11.65 -15.60
CA SER A 148 11.04 10.85 -14.47
C SER A 148 10.73 11.71 -13.24
N GLY A 149 9.69 11.34 -12.50
CA GLY A 149 9.35 11.91 -11.21
C GLY A 149 9.96 11.16 -10.02
N VAL A 150 10.70 10.09 -10.27
CA VAL A 150 11.31 9.28 -9.20
C VAL A 150 12.33 10.10 -8.43
N ASN A 151 12.18 10.13 -7.11
CA ASN A 151 13.14 10.67 -6.17
C ASN A 151 14.06 9.56 -5.65
N ASP A 152 15.32 9.55 -6.06
CA ASP A 152 16.30 8.51 -5.68
C ASP A 152 16.54 8.43 -4.16
N ALA A 153 16.49 9.56 -3.46
CA ALA A 153 16.65 9.59 -2.01
C ALA A 153 15.46 8.90 -1.32
N TYR A 154 14.25 9.19 -1.81
CA TYR A 154 13.04 8.50 -1.36
C TYR A 154 13.12 6.99 -1.63
N MET A 155 13.50 6.56 -2.83
CA MET A 155 13.62 5.14 -3.17
C MET A 155 14.65 4.41 -2.30
N LYS A 156 15.78 5.05 -1.98
CA LYS A 156 16.78 4.49 -1.05
C LYS A 156 16.22 4.34 0.37
N ARG A 157 15.46 5.34 0.85
CA ARG A 157 14.77 5.28 2.14
C ARG A 157 13.70 4.18 2.12
N LEU A 158 12.85 4.14 1.10
CA LEU A 158 11.78 3.17 0.92
C LEU A 158 12.29 1.72 1.01
N LYS A 159 13.45 1.42 0.39
CA LYS A 159 14.09 0.11 0.49
C LYS A 159 14.45 -0.23 1.95
N LYS A 160 15.05 0.69 2.66
CA LYS A 160 15.41 0.50 4.09
C LYS A 160 14.17 0.31 4.95
N ASP A 161 13.12 1.08 4.69
CA ASP A 161 11.86 1.01 5.41
C ASP A 161 11.15 -0.33 5.18
N PHE A 162 11.19 -0.88 3.96
CA PHE A 162 10.69 -2.24 3.68
C PHE A 162 11.42 -3.32 4.46
N ILE A 163 12.74 -3.29 4.45
CA ILE A 163 13.57 -4.25 5.20
C ILE A 163 13.31 -4.12 6.70
N ARG A 164 13.21 -2.89 7.21
CA ARG A 164 12.88 -2.64 8.62
C ARG A 164 11.48 -3.15 8.99
N THR A 165 10.47 -2.89 8.16
CA THR A 165 9.11 -3.39 8.41
C THR A 165 9.10 -4.93 8.45
N LEU A 166 9.83 -5.57 7.54
CA LEU A 166 9.96 -7.02 7.49
C LEU A 166 10.64 -7.56 8.76
N LYS A 167 11.71 -6.91 9.23
CA LYS A 167 12.38 -7.29 10.48
C LYS A 167 11.43 -7.18 11.68
N MET A 168 10.68 -6.08 11.76
CA MET A 168 9.69 -5.91 12.84
C MET A 168 8.63 -7.02 12.81
N ALA A 169 8.20 -7.46 11.61
CA ALA A 169 7.25 -8.57 11.49
C ALA A 169 7.87 -9.90 11.96
N ILE A 170 9.15 -10.15 11.66
CA ILE A 170 9.89 -11.32 12.19
C ILE A 170 9.95 -11.28 13.71
N ASP A 171 10.24 -10.12 14.30
CA ASP A 171 10.35 -9.96 15.75
C ASP A 171 8.99 -10.15 16.46
N ASN A 172 7.90 -9.97 15.74
CA ASN A 172 6.53 -10.14 16.22
C ASN A 172 5.96 -11.55 15.95
N LEU A 173 6.78 -12.53 15.53
CA LEU A 173 6.30 -13.90 15.29
C LEU A 173 5.74 -14.51 16.57
N GLU A 174 4.47 -14.91 16.52
CA GLU A 174 3.77 -15.58 17.61
C GLU A 174 2.94 -16.75 17.08
N THR A 175 2.59 -17.70 17.96
CA THR A 175 1.77 -18.86 17.59
C THR A 175 0.40 -18.41 17.10
N ALA A 176 -0.04 -18.98 15.97
CA ALA A 176 -1.24 -18.56 15.29
C ALA A 176 -2.06 -19.75 14.77
N GLU A 177 -3.36 -19.50 14.62
CA GLU A 177 -4.30 -20.30 13.85
C GLU A 177 -4.72 -19.52 12.61
N MET A 178 -4.93 -20.19 11.49
CA MET A 178 -5.29 -19.58 10.21
C MET A 178 -6.69 -20.00 9.80
N SER A 179 -7.49 -19.03 9.34
CA SER A 179 -8.77 -19.29 8.70
C SER A 179 -8.95 -18.49 7.43
N LEU A 180 -9.72 -19.03 6.48
CA LEU A 180 -9.99 -18.42 5.19
C LEU A 180 -11.44 -17.93 5.16
N ALA A 181 -11.64 -16.74 4.58
CA ALA A 181 -12.97 -16.20 4.31
C ALA A 181 -13.09 -15.78 2.85
N LEU A 182 -14.23 -16.07 2.26
CA LEU A 182 -14.65 -15.60 0.95
C LEU A 182 -15.95 -14.82 1.12
N ILE A 183 -15.94 -13.57 0.68
CA ILE A 183 -17.09 -12.65 0.75
C ILE A 183 -17.47 -12.24 -0.66
N PRO A 184 -18.52 -12.86 -1.25
CA PRO A 184 -19.04 -12.42 -2.54
C PRO A 184 -19.65 -11.03 -2.41
N THR A 185 -19.25 -10.09 -3.28
CA THR A 185 -19.80 -8.72 -3.25
C THR A 185 -20.97 -8.52 -4.21
N ASN A 186 -21.18 -9.42 -5.19
CA ASN A 186 -22.31 -9.34 -6.12
C ASN A 186 -23.66 -9.57 -5.39
N PRO A 187 -24.70 -8.75 -5.62
CA PRO A 187 -24.80 -7.67 -6.63
C PRO A 187 -24.30 -6.29 -6.19
N LEU A 188 -23.74 -6.14 -5.01
CA LEU A 188 -23.32 -4.86 -4.43
C LEU A 188 -21.89 -4.47 -4.82
N THR A 189 -21.32 -5.11 -5.84
CA THR A 189 -19.92 -4.88 -6.21
C THR A 189 -19.64 -3.40 -6.52
N PRO A 190 -18.65 -2.78 -5.89
CA PRO A 190 -18.22 -1.42 -6.21
C PRO A 190 -17.32 -1.35 -7.45
N ILE A 191 -17.04 -2.50 -8.09
CA ILE A 191 -16.11 -2.62 -9.20
C ILE A 191 -16.85 -2.50 -10.52
N LYS A 192 -16.20 -1.84 -11.50
CA LYS A 192 -16.70 -1.71 -12.86
C LYS A 192 -15.59 -1.99 -13.87
N ASP A 193 -15.78 -2.97 -14.74
CA ASP A 193 -14.96 -3.14 -15.94
C ASP A 193 -15.57 -2.37 -17.11
N LYS A 194 -14.77 -1.49 -17.73
CA LYS A 194 -15.18 -0.69 -18.89
C LYS A 194 -14.87 -1.38 -20.24
N ARG A 195 -14.11 -2.47 -20.22
CA ARG A 195 -13.69 -3.23 -21.41
C ARG A 195 -14.70 -4.32 -21.74
N LYS A 196 -14.65 -4.83 -22.96
CA LYS A 196 -15.45 -5.99 -23.38
C LYS A 196 -14.54 -7.13 -23.85
N PRO A 197 -14.86 -8.40 -23.50
CA PRO A 197 -15.96 -8.81 -22.62
C PRO A 197 -15.72 -8.31 -21.18
N ILE A 198 -16.81 -8.07 -20.42
CA ILE A 198 -16.73 -7.70 -19.01
C ILE A 198 -16.27 -8.91 -18.22
N VAL A 199 -15.14 -8.78 -17.50
CA VAL A 199 -14.57 -9.79 -16.59
C VAL A 199 -14.27 -9.13 -15.27
N ILE A 200 -14.99 -9.51 -14.24
CA ILE A 200 -14.87 -8.92 -12.88
C ILE A 200 -14.57 -10.05 -11.91
N ASP A 201 -13.51 -9.89 -11.09
CA ASP A 201 -13.28 -10.66 -9.88
C ASP A 201 -13.69 -9.79 -8.70
N ASP A 202 -14.94 -9.92 -8.28
CA ASP A 202 -15.59 -9.09 -7.28
C ASP A 202 -15.65 -9.74 -5.88
N ASP A 203 -15.04 -10.88 -5.72
CA ASP A 203 -14.93 -11.54 -4.42
C ASP A 203 -13.82 -10.90 -3.56
N ILE A 204 -14.15 -10.65 -2.29
CA ILE A 204 -13.14 -10.32 -1.29
C ILE A 204 -12.66 -11.62 -0.65
N ARG A 205 -11.36 -11.87 -0.73
CA ARG A 205 -10.71 -13.01 -0.10
C ARG A 205 -9.91 -12.54 1.09
N ALA A 206 -10.04 -13.22 2.22
CA ALA A 206 -9.31 -12.89 3.43
C ALA A 206 -8.67 -14.14 4.04
N ILE A 207 -7.46 -13.96 4.56
CA ILE A 207 -6.83 -14.90 5.48
C ILE A 207 -6.80 -14.20 6.84
N LEU A 208 -7.39 -14.83 7.85
CA LEU A 208 -7.40 -14.34 9.21
C LEU A 208 -6.41 -15.16 10.03
N PHE A 209 -5.66 -14.47 10.88
CA PHE A 209 -4.72 -15.07 11.81
C PHE A 209 -5.13 -14.71 13.24
N ASN A 210 -5.39 -15.73 14.04
CA ASN A 210 -5.82 -15.60 15.42
C ASN A 210 -4.81 -16.28 16.35
N ARG A 211 -4.73 -15.80 17.60
CA ARG A 211 -4.06 -16.53 18.65
C ARG A 211 -4.89 -17.75 19.06
N PRO A 212 -4.31 -18.73 19.74
CA PRO A 212 -5.06 -19.89 20.28
C PRO A 212 -6.22 -19.52 21.21
N ASP A 213 -6.21 -18.32 21.80
CA ASP A 213 -7.30 -17.81 22.63
C ASP A 213 -8.44 -17.15 21.81
N GLY A 214 -8.31 -17.14 20.48
CA GLY A 214 -9.26 -16.57 19.54
C GLY A 214 -9.08 -15.07 19.27
N SER A 215 -8.17 -14.40 19.95
CA SER A 215 -7.89 -12.97 19.68
C SER A 215 -7.18 -12.80 18.32
N ILE A 216 -7.48 -11.70 17.62
CA ILE A 216 -6.97 -11.44 16.27
C ILE A 216 -5.51 -10.97 16.35
N ILE A 217 -4.63 -11.56 15.52
CA ILE A 217 -3.27 -11.08 15.27
C ILE A 217 -3.29 -10.12 14.07
N GLY A 218 -3.95 -10.52 12.98
CA GLY A 218 -4.02 -9.73 11.77
C GLY A 218 -4.74 -10.45 10.63
N SER A 219 -4.77 -9.80 9.46
CA SER A 219 -5.38 -10.37 8.25
C SER A 219 -4.65 -9.98 6.98
N LEU A 220 -4.69 -10.86 5.99
CA LEU A 220 -4.37 -10.56 4.59
C LEU A 220 -5.67 -10.49 3.80
N ILE A 221 -5.88 -9.40 3.08
CA ILE A 221 -7.08 -9.20 2.27
C ILE A 221 -6.67 -9.00 0.82
N ASN A 222 -7.31 -9.76 -0.06
CA ASN A 222 -7.21 -9.59 -1.49
C ASN A 222 -8.56 -9.16 -2.07
N PHE A 223 -8.54 -8.05 -2.80
CA PHE A 223 -9.70 -7.49 -3.48
C PHE A 223 -9.27 -6.87 -4.80
N GLY A 224 -9.90 -7.27 -5.90
CA GLY A 224 -9.57 -6.83 -7.25
C GLY A 224 -10.07 -5.43 -7.59
N ILE A 225 -9.67 -4.41 -6.84
CA ILE A 225 -10.07 -3.01 -7.03
C ILE A 225 -8.88 -2.14 -7.43
N HIS A 226 -9.14 -1.12 -8.25
CA HIS A 226 -8.18 -0.07 -8.55
C HIS A 226 -8.18 0.97 -7.41
N VAL A 227 -7.00 1.30 -6.87
CA VAL A 227 -6.86 2.19 -5.70
C VAL A 227 -6.68 3.62 -6.19
N GLU A 228 -7.80 4.28 -6.52
CA GLU A 228 -7.84 5.59 -7.20
C GLU A 228 -9.13 6.40 -6.89
N LEU A 229 -9.69 6.28 -5.67
CA LEU A 229 -10.95 6.95 -5.33
C LEU A 229 -10.84 8.47 -5.22
N ALA A 230 -9.69 9.00 -4.80
CA ALA A 230 -9.49 10.44 -4.69
C ALA A 230 -9.36 11.11 -6.07
N TRP A 231 -8.98 10.34 -7.12
CA TRP A 231 -9.00 10.69 -8.54
C TRP A 231 -7.99 11.77 -8.96
N ASP A 232 -7.99 12.11 -10.24
CA ASP A 232 -6.95 12.86 -10.97
C ASP A 232 -6.76 14.33 -10.54
N LYS A 233 -7.74 14.92 -9.86
CA LYS A 233 -7.67 16.29 -9.33
C LYS A 233 -7.19 16.38 -7.88
N ASN A 234 -7.02 15.24 -7.23
CA ASN A 234 -6.45 15.23 -5.89
C ASN A 234 -4.95 15.52 -5.93
N LEU A 235 -4.50 16.46 -5.10
CA LEU A 235 -3.09 16.87 -4.96
C LEU A 235 -2.53 16.51 -3.58
N ASP A 236 -3.30 15.83 -2.73
CA ASP A 236 -2.84 15.34 -1.44
C ASP A 236 -2.41 13.88 -1.53
N ILE A 237 -1.26 13.59 -0.91
CA ILE A 237 -0.82 12.21 -0.71
C ILE A 237 -1.77 11.52 0.26
N THR A 238 -2.27 10.34 -0.13
CA THR A 238 -3.15 9.52 0.71
C THR A 238 -2.98 8.04 0.38
N SER A 239 -3.19 7.17 1.37
CA SER A 239 -3.27 5.72 1.17
C SER A 239 -4.58 5.25 0.53
N ASP A 240 -5.50 6.18 0.25
CA ASP A 240 -6.76 5.99 -0.46
C ASP A 240 -7.55 4.76 0.07
N VAL A 241 -8.16 3.95 -0.80
CA VAL A 241 -8.94 2.75 -0.44
C VAL A 241 -8.18 1.82 0.50
N ALA A 242 -6.90 1.58 0.24
CA ALA A 242 -6.09 0.68 1.05
C ALA A 242 -5.99 1.15 2.51
N GLY A 243 -5.85 2.45 2.71
CA GLY A 243 -5.84 3.06 4.04
C GLY A 243 -7.18 3.00 4.73
N TYR A 244 -8.25 3.32 4.02
CA TYR A 244 -9.62 3.23 4.57
C TYR A 244 -9.96 1.80 4.96
N LEU A 245 -9.63 0.81 4.12
CA LEU A 245 -9.85 -0.61 4.41
C LEU A 245 -9.10 -1.05 5.68
N ARG A 246 -7.80 -0.71 5.79
CA ARG A 246 -7.00 -1.04 6.97
C ARG A 246 -7.56 -0.42 8.25
N ARG A 247 -7.95 0.86 8.21
CA ARG A 247 -8.55 1.55 9.36
C ARG A 247 -9.89 0.93 9.75
N GLY A 248 -10.76 0.66 8.77
CA GLY A 248 -12.06 0.04 8.99
C GLY A 248 -11.97 -1.32 9.67
N ILE A 249 -11.03 -2.17 9.22
CA ILE A 249 -10.82 -3.49 9.82
C ILE A 249 -10.24 -3.39 11.23
N SER A 250 -9.33 -2.43 11.48
CA SER A 250 -8.66 -2.31 12.78
C SER A 250 -9.51 -1.64 13.85
N HIS A 251 -10.41 -0.73 13.48
CA HIS A 251 -11.14 0.13 14.42
C HIS A 251 -12.67 0.06 14.26
N GLY A 252 -13.16 -0.69 13.27
CA GLY A 252 -14.55 -0.68 12.85
C GLY A 252 -14.88 0.49 11.93
N ILE A 253 -16.03 0.40 11.27
CA ILE A 253 -16.57 1.44 10.41
C ILE A 253 -17.73 2.10 11.15
N TYR A 254 -17.69 3.42 11.24
CA TYR A 254 -18.74 4.21 11.87
C TYR A 254 -19.54 4.93 10.79
N TYR A 255 -20.86 4.83 10.87
CA TYR A 255 -21.82 5.59 10.09
C TYR A 255 -22.83 6.22 11.03
N ASP A 256 -22.99 7.54 10.99
CA ASP A 256 -23.83 8.32 11.94
C ASP A 256 -23.50 7.97 13.40
N ASP A 257 -22.20 7.99 13.77
CA ASP A 257 -21.70 7.65 15.11
C ASP A 257 -22.05 6.25 15.61
N LYS A 258 -22.49 5.36 14.72
CA LYS A 258 -22.77 3.95 15.03
C LYS A 258 -21.75 3.05 14.35
N LEU A 259 -21.24 2.11 15.12
CA LEU A 259 -20.41 1.03 14.60
C LEU A 259 -21.30 0.11 13.73
N ILE A 260 -20.88 -0.14 12.47
CA ILE A 260 -21.56 -1.03 11.52
C ILE A 260 -20.68 -2.23 11.16
#